data_23d285aae5601307cc13baa8f1a2932b
#
_entry.id   23d285aae5601307cc13baa8f1a2932b
#
_cell.length_a   1.000
_cell.length_b   1.000
_cell.length_c   1.000
_cell.angle_alpha   90.00
_cell.angle_beta   90.00
_cell.angle_gamma   90.00
#
_symmetry.space_group_name_H-M   'P 1'
#
loop_
_entity.id
_entity.type
_entity.pdbx_description
1 polymer ?
#
loop_
_entity_poly.entity_id
_entity_poly.type
_entity_poly.pdbx_seq_one_letter_code
_entity_poly.pdbx_strand_id
1 'polypeptide(L)'
;EGKARQLAAKIWNVPVTNIDPKPTYHTVEMFRALDRGDIRLMWIQATNPMVTMPNLNRYRDGAQKEDRFVVVSEIYPTPTYDIADVVLPSALWIEREGFFGNSERRTQHNEQITPTPGNTMCNSWQLIEVARRLGYEKQFPWGRETHIEDIWNEYIQFHDNPKHRMAPYKVLQARSGVQWPFVNGMETKWRFNPKYDPAAKGEGFDFYGKPDHRAWIWLRPYEPTAESPDSEYPFWLNTGRVLEHWHTGSMTRRIPILHRAVPS
;
A
#
# COMPACT_ATOMS: atom_id res chain seq x y z
N GLU A 1 6.12 -15.45 13.75
CA GLU A 1 4.69 -15.06 13.60
C GLU A 1 4.01 -14.77 14.93
N GLY A 2 4.18 -15.58 15.99
CA GLY A 2 3.54 -15.34 17.28
C GLY A 2 3.90 -14.00 17.94
N LYS A 3 5.18 -13.59 17.90
CA LYS A 3 5.64 -12.33 18.52
C LYS A 3 5.07 -11.10 17.81
N ALA A 4 4.97 -11.10 16.49
CA ALA A 4 4.41 -9.97 15.73
C ALA A 4 2.91 -9.77 16.02
N ARG A 5 2.15 -10.87 16.10
CA ARG A 5 0.73 -10.83 16.50
C ARG A 5 0.54 -10.28 17.92
N GLN A 6 1.37 -10.74 18.86
CA GLN A 6 1.32 -10.26 20.23
C GLN A 6 1.66 -8.76 20.32
N LEU A 7 2.64 -8.29 19.55
CA LEU A 7 2.96 -6.89 19.47
C LEU A 7 1.79 -6.07 18.90
N ALA A 8 1.18 -6.53 17.81
CA ALA A 8 0.01 -5.87 17.22
C ALA A 8 -1.18 -5.82 18.21
N ALA A 9 -1.49 -6.93 18.86
CA ALA A 9 -2.53 -6.99 19.87
C ALA A 9 -2.29 -6.00 21.03
N LYS A 10 -1.03 -5.87 21.46
CA LYS A 10 -0.62 -4.91 22.50
C LYS A 10 -0.78 -3.46 22.04
N ILE A 11 -0.30 -3.12 20.84
CA ILE A 11 -0.37 -1.75 20.29
C ILE A 11 -1.82 -1.33 20.07
N TRP A 12 -2.62 -2.20 19.47
CA TRP A 12 -4.04 -1.94 19.19
C TRP A 12 -4.96 -2.12 20.40
N ASN A 13 -4.40 -2.60 21.52
CA ASN A 13 -5.16 -2.90 22.74
C ASN A 13 -6.40 -3.81 22.49
N VAL A 14 -6.18 -4.88 21.76
CA VAL A 14 -7.20 -5.89 21.44
C VAL A 14 -6.72 -7.29 21.85
N PRO A 15 -7.64 -8.23 22.12
CA PRO A 15 -7.26 -9.63 22.35
C PRO A 15 -6.51 -10.19 21.13
N VAL A 16 -5.44 -10.94 21.35
CA VAL A 16 -4.64 -11.54 20.26
C VAL A 16 -5.47 -12.51 19.39
N THR A 17 -6.54 -13.03 19.92
CA THR A 17 -7.51 -13.90 19.22
C THR A 17 -8.29 -13.15 18.12
N ASN A 18 -8.37 -11.83 18.19
CA ASN A 18 -9.01 -11.00 17.17
C ASN A 18 -8.14 -10.81 15.91
N ILE A 19 -6.87 -11.23 15.98
CA ILE A 19 -5.93 -11.13 14.86
C ILE A 19 -5.70 -12.54 14.32
N ASP A 20 -6.07 -12.79 13.07
CA ASP A 20 -5.91 -14.09 12.44
C ASP A 20 -4.42 -14.51 12.43
N PRO A 21 -4.08 -15.74 12.84
CA PRO A 21 -2.70 -16.24 12.80
C PRO A 21 -2.19 -16.53 11.39
N LYS A 22 -3.08 -16.64 10.41
CA LYS A 22 -2.76 -16.98 9.02
C LYS A 22 -3.12 -15.83 8.08
N PRO A 23 -2.34 -15.62 7.01
CA PRO A 23 -2.77 -14.76 5.92
C PRO A 23 -4.11 -15.26 5.35
N THR A 24 -4.98 -14.33 5.03
CA THR A 24 -6.26 -14.61 4.40
C THR A 24 -6.11 -14.66 2.87
N TYR A 25 -7.08 -14.16 2.14
CA TYR A 25 -7.08 -14.19 0.69
C TYR A 25 -6.08 -13.20 0.07
N HIS A 26 -5.35 -13.61 -0.96
CA HIS A 26 -4.70 -12.69 -1.88
C HIS A 26 -5.73 -12.07 -2.84
N THR A 27 -5.37 -11.02 -3.57
CA THR A 27 -6.30 -10.22 -4.38
C THR A 27 -7.18 -11.06 -5.31
N VAL A 28 -6.61 -11.99 -6.08
CA VAL A 28 -7.39 -12.83 -6.99
C VAL A 28 -8.37 -13.72 -6.23
N GLU A 29 -7.94 -14.29 -5.10
CA GLU A 29 -8.82 -15.13 -4.28
C GLU A 29 -9.90 -14.33 -3.54
N MET A 30 -9.65 -13.06 -3.22
CA MET A 30 -10.70 -12.16 -2.71
C MET A 30 -11.84 -11.99 -3.72
N PHE A 31 -11.53 -11.79 -5.01
CA PHE A 31 -12.57 -11.71 -6.05
C PHE A 31 -13.24 -13.05 -6.33
N ARG A 32 -12.52 -14.16 -6.20
CA ARG A 32 -13.14 -15.49 -6.24
C ARG A 32 -14.08 -15.74 -5.07
N ALA A 33 -13.68 -15.30 -3.87
CA ALA A 33 -14.50 -15.41 -2.68
C ALA A 33 -15.74 -14.49 -2.76
N LEU A 34 -15.61 -13.30 -3.35
CA LEU A 34 -16.74 -12.44 -3.65
C LEU A 34 -17.71 -13.10 -4.65
N ASP A 35 -17.20 -13.71 -5.70
CA ASP A 35 -18.02 -14.46 -6.69
C ASP A 35 -18.78 -15.63 -6.03
N ARG A 36 -18.12 -16.40 -5.16
CA ARG A 36 -18.75 -17.52 -4.42
C ARG A 36 -19.71 -17.09 -3.32
N GLY A 37 -19.56 -15.88 -2.75
CA GLY A 37 -20.35 -15.39 -1.62
C GLY A 37 -19.72 -15.53 -0.25
N ASP A 38 -18.48 -15.98 -0.19
CA ASP A 38 -17.71 -16.06 1.04
C ASP A 38 -17.39 -14.64 1.57
N ILE A 39 -17.20 -13.69 0.65
CA ILE A 39 -17.15 -12.24 0.90
C ILE A 39 -18.43 -11.62 0.34
N ARG A 40 -19.13 -10.83 1.15
CA ARG A 40 -20.33 -10.10 0.75
C ARG A 40 -20.13 -8.59 0.70
N LEU A 41 -19.18 -8.07 1.47
CA LEU A 41 -18.79 -6.66 1.45
C LEU A 41 -17.33 -6.56 1.02
N MET A 42 -17.06 -5.76 0.01
CA MET A 42 -15.71 -5.44 -0.44
C MET A 42 -15.54 -3.93 -0.56
N TRP A 43 -14.50 -3.39 0.06
CA TRP A 43 -14.13 -2.00 -0.10
C TRP A 43 -12.82 -1.88 -0.89
N ILE A 44 -12.91 -1.30 -2.06
CA ILE A 44 -11.79 -1.10 -3.00
C ILE A 44 -11.32 0.35 -2.87
N GLN A 45 -10.04 0.54 -2.56
CA GLN A 45 -9.45 1.88 -2.40
C GLN A 45 -8.23 2.07 -3.28
N ALA A 46 -8.21 3.17 -4.05
CA ALA A 46 -7.07 3.62 -4.83
C ALA A 46 -6.45 2.56 -5.76
N THR A 47 -7.26 1.65 -6.29
CA THR A 47 -6.84 0.65 -7.28
C THR A 47 -7.98 0.39 -8.27
N ASN A 48 -7.62 -0.10 -9.47
CA ASN A 48 -8.57 -0.26 -10.57
C ASN A 48 -8.68 -1.73 -11.03
N PRO A 49 -9.25 -2.63 -10.20
CA PRO A 49 -9.29 -4.05 -10.49
C PRO A 49 -10.09 -4.41 -11.75
N MET A 50 -11.11 -3.62 -12.12
CA MET A 50 -11.89 -3.85 -13.34
C MET A 50 -11.14 -3.47 -14.63
N VAL A 51 -9.85 -3.18 -14.51
CA VAL A 51 -8.91 -3.06 -15.64
C VAL A 51 -7.75 -4.05 -15.48
N THR A 52 -7.32 -4.32 -14.26
CA THR A 52 -6.05 -5.03 -13.99
C THR A 52 -6.23 -6.51 -13.60
N MET A 53 -7.43 -6.95 -13.26
CA MET A 53 -7.68 -8.34 -12.86
C MET A 53 -7.67 -9.27 -14.07
N PRO A 54 -7.07 -10.47 -13.95
CA PRO A 54 -7.23 -11.51 -14.97
C PRO A 54 -8.67 -12.05 -14.95
N ASN A 55 -9.14 -12.56 -16.08
CA ASN A 55 -10.50 -13.14 -16.22
C ASN A 55 -11.61 -12.15 -15.76
N LEU A 56 -11.52 -10.94 -16.25
CA LEU A 56 -12.23 -9.76 -15.78
C LEU A 56 -13.76 -9.92 -15.77
N ASN A 57 -14.34 -10.49 -16.82
CA ASN A 57 -15.79 -10.64 -16.95
C ASN A 57 -16.39 -11.46 -15.81
N ARG A 58 -15.75 -12.57 -15.45
CA ARG A 58 -16.18 -13.38 -14.32
C ARG A 58 -16.26 -12.58 -13.01
N TYR A 59 -15.27 -11.73 -12.76
CA TYR A 59 -15.21 -10.96 -11.50
C TYR A 59 -16.19 -9.78 -11.51
N ARG A 60 -16.46 -9.21 -12.68
CA ARG A 60 -17.51 -8.20 -12.83
C ARG A 60 -18.88 -8.78 -12.50
N ASP A 61 -19.23 -9.89 -13.13
CA ASP A 61 -20.50 -10.59 -12.89
C ASP A 61 -20.61 -11.04 -11.42
N GLY A 62 -19.54 -11.56 -10.86
CA GLY A 62 -19.48 -11.99 -9.47
C GLY A 62 -19.71 -10.86 -8.46
N ALA A 63 -19.20 -9.67 -8.77
CA ALA A 63 -19.33 -8.49 -7.91
C ALA A 63 -20.74 -7.85 -7.99
N GLN A 64 -21.45 -8.03 -9.08
CA GLN A 64 -22.78 -7.46 -9.32
C GLN A 64 -23.94 -8.37 -8.85
N LYS A 65 -23.66 -9.46 -8.17
CA LYS A 65 -24.71 -10.31 -7.58
C LYS A 65 -25.46 -9.57 -6.48
N GLU A 66 -26.76 -9.78 -6.36
CA GLU A 66 -27.69 -9.05 -5.50
C GLU A 66 -27.28 -9.03 -4.01
N ASP A 67 -26.66 -10.10 -3.52
CA ASP A 67 -26.22 -10.25 -2.14
C ASP A 67 -24.78 -9.77 -1.90
N ARG A 68 -24.19 -9.00 -2.83
CA ARG A 68 -22.89 -8.34 -2.71
C ARG A 68 -23.06 -6.85 -2.47
N PHE A 69 -22.09 -6.28 -1.77
CA PHE A 69 -22.04 -4.86 -1.54
C PHE A 69 -20.61 -4.37 -1.76
N VAL A 70 -20.41 -3.55 -2.77
CA VAL A 70 -19.10 -3.05 -3.16
C VAL A 70 -18.99 -1.55 -2.97
N VAL A 71 -18.03 -1.14 -2.16
CA VAL A 71 -17.66 0.27 -1.96
C VAL A 71 -16.39 0.56 -2.73
N VAL A 72 -16.37 1.65 -3.49
CA VAL A 72 -15.18 2.10 -4.22
C VAL A 72 -14.78 3.49 -3.78
N SER A 73 -13.56 3.64 -3.30
CA SER A 73 -12.95 4.93 -2.97
C SER A 73 -11.88 5.25 -4.00
N GLU A 74 -12.13 6.24 -4.85
CA GLU A 74 -11.23 6.60 -5.94
C GLU A 74 -11.28 8.10 -6.24
N ILE A 75 -10.21 8.61 -6.83
CA ILE A 75 -10.04 10.03 -7.17
C ILE A 75 -10.86 10.39 -8.41
N TYR A 76 -10.87 9.49 -9.40
CA TYR A 76 -11.55 9.68 -10.68
C TYR A 76 -12.45 8.50 -11.02
N PRO A 77 -13.51 8.71 -11.81
CA PRO A 77 -14.28 7.61 -12.38
C PRO A 77 -13.39 6.66 -13.18
N THR A 78 -13.47 5.36 -12.88
CA THR A 78 -12.77 4.28 -13.57
C THR A 78 -13.76 3.16 -13.88
N PRO A 79 -13.43 2.18 -14.73
CA PRO A 79 -14.28 1.01 -14.95
C PRO A 79 -14.63 0.21 -13.68
N THR A 80 -13.88 0.41 -12.58
CA THR A 80 -14.21 -0.19 -11.29
C THR A 80 -15.49 0.40 -10.67
N TYR A 81 -15.93 1.58 -11.10
CA TYR A 81 -17.22 2.15 -10.68
C TYR A 81 -18.42 1.33 -11.18
N ASP A 82 -18.27 0.57 -12.28
CA ASP A 82 -19.35 -0.22 -12.85
C ASP A 82 -19.85 -1.35 -11.92
N ILE A 83 -19.04 -1.73 -10.94
CA ILE A 83 -19.37 -2.75 -9.94
C ILE A 83 -19.69 -2.17 -8.55
N ALA A 84 -19.69 -0.85 -8.39
CA ALA A 84 -19.83 -0.19 -7.11
C ALA A 84 -21.30 0.08 -6.76
N ASP A 85 -21.71 -0.31 -5.56
CA ASP A 85 -22.98 0.13 -4.95
C ASP A 85 -22.84 1.53 -4.34
N VAL A 86 -21.63 1.83 -3.82
CA VAL A 86 -21.30 3.15 -3.25
C VAL A 86 -19.95 3.61 -3.75
N VAL A 87 -19.89 4.86 -4.19
CA VAL A 87 -18.65 5.53 -4.56
C VAL A 87 -18.35 6.64 -3.57
N LEU A 88 -17.14 6.61 -2.98
CA LEU A 88 -16.64 7.63 -2.07
C LEU A 88 -15.51 8.41 -2.77
N PRO A 89 -15.68 9.71 -3.02
CA PRO A 89 -14.62 10.50 -3.63
C PRO A 89 -13.42 10.63 -2.70
N SER A 90 -12.23 10.30 -3.23
CA SER A 90 -10.97 10.27 -2.49
C SER A 90 -10.08 11.44 -2.84
N ALA A 91 -9.38 11.97 -1.83
CA ALA A 91 -8.41 13.03 -2.00
C ALA A 91 -7.18 12.57 -2.80
N LEU A 92 -6.74 13.39 -3.75
CA LEU A 92 -5.47 13.24 -4.45
C LEU A 92 -4.30 13.43 -3.46
N TRP A 93 -3.11 12.95 -3.80
CA TRP A 93 -1.95 13.03 -2.92
C TRP A 93 -1.56 14.47 -2.51
N ILE A 94 -1.77 15.47 -3.38
CA ILE A 94 -1.53 16.91 -3.08
C ILE A 94 -2.66 17.54 -2.25
N GLU A 95 -3.81 16.88 -2.15
CA GLU A 95 -5.00 17.33 -1.43
C GLU A 95 -5.08 16.74 -0.03
N ARG A 96 -4.07 15.99 0.39
CA ARG A 96 -3.99 15.36 1.71
C ARG A 96 -2.58 15.30 2.23
N GLU A 97 -2.46 15.20 3.54
CA GLU A 97 -1.22 14.85 4.21
C GLU A 97 -0.96 13.35 4.12
N GLY A 98 0.32 12.95 4.18
CA GLY A 98 0.71 11.55 4.20
C GLY A 98 2.21 11.31 4.19
N PHE A 99 2.59 10.05 4.11
CA PHE A 99 3.98 9.62 4.04
C PHE A 99 4.24 8.76 2.80
N PHE A 100 5.39 8.97 2.21
CA PHE A 100 5.87 8.18 1.07
C PHE A 100 7.19 7.51 1.40
N GLY A 101 7.29 6.22 1.11
CA GLY A 101 8.54 5.49 1.12
C GLY A 101 9.03 5.24 -0.30
N ASN A 102 10.34 4.99 -0.45
CA ASN A 102 10.94 4.65 -1.73
C ASN A 102 11.99 3.54 -1.59
N SER A 103 12.56 3.10 -2.71
CA SER A 103 13.53 2.02 -2.74
C SER A 103 14.89 2.37 -2.11
N GLU A 104 15.20 3.65 -1.88
CA GLU A 104 16.37 4.07 -1.10
C GLU A 104 16.13 4.08 0.41
N ARG A 105 15.00 3.56 0.87
CA ARG A 105 14.58 3.53 2.28
C ARG A 105 14.34 4.92 2.87
N ARG A 106 14.02 5.90 2.07
CA ARG A 106 13.69 7.25 2.53
C ARG A 106 12.19 7.36 2.78
N THR A 107 11.82 7.78 3.98
CA THR A 107 10.45 8.17 4.30
C THR A 107 10.35 9.68 4.20
N GLN A 108 9.40 10.16 3.43
CA GLN A 108 9.13 11.58 3.18
C GLN A 108 7.75 11.92 3.72
N HIS A 109 7.66 13.02 4.44
CA HIS A 109 6.38 13.62 4.82
C HIS A 109 5.89 14.51 3.66
N ASN A 110 4.63 14.39 3.32
CA ASN A 110 3.96 15.22 2.34
C ASN A 110 2.85 16.01 3.03
N GLU A 111 2.96 17.32 3.03
CA GLU A 111 1.90 18.20 3.51
C GLU A 111 0.78 18.33 2.50
N GLN A 112 -0.42 18.63 2.96
CA GLN A 112 -1.51 19.01 2.08
C GLN A 112 -1.17 20.36 1.42
N ILE A 113 -1.11 20.38 0.08
CA ILE A 113 -0.74 21.56 -0.70
C ILE A 113 -1.98 22.37 -1.11
N THR A 114 -3.07 21.67 -1.39
CA THR A 114 -4.34 22.27 -1.84
C THR A 114 -5.53 21.68 -1.08
N PRO A 115 -6.58 22.45 -0.81
CA PRO A 115 -7.80 21.91 -0.22
C PRO A 115 -8.43 20.81 -1.07
N THR A 116 -9.09 19.85 -0.43
CA THR A 116 -9.89 18.85 -1.12
C THR A 116 -11.13 19.50 -1.78
N PRO A 117 -11.48 19.13 -3.02
CA PRO A 117 -12.68 19.65 -3.67
C PRO A 117 -13.97 19.05 -3.07
N GLY A 118 -14.97 19.86 -2.85
CA GLY A 118 -16.31 19.43 -2.42
C GLY A 118 -16.29 18.58 -1.14
N ASN A 119 -16.92 17.43 -1.20
CA ASN A 119 -17.02 16.48 -0.08
C ASN A 119 -15.93 15.40 -0.09
N THR A 120 -14.88 15.58 -0.87
CA THR A 120 -13.77 14.63 -0.97
C THR A 120 -13.04 14.48 0.36
N MET A 121 -12.70 13.24 0.71
CA MET A 121 -11.97 12.92 1.95
C MET A 121 -10.80 12.00 1.65
N CYS A 122 -9.75 12.09 2.46
CA CYS A 122 -8.66 11.12 2.37
C CYS A 122 -9.15 9.72 2.82
N ASN A 123 -8.55 8.68 2.24
CA ASN A 123 -8.96 7.29 2.48
C ASN A 123 -8.87 6.88 3.95
N SER A 124 -7.84 7.34 4.67
CA SER A 124 -7.71 7.08 6.12
C SER A 124 -8.87 7.67 6.92
N TRP A 125 -9.30 8.89 6.60
CA TRP A 125 -10.43 9.50 7.27
C TRP A 125 -11.76 8.81 6.94
N GLN A 126 -11.95 8.36 5.69
CA GLN A 126 -13.12 7.55 5.32
C GLN A 126 -13.21 6.27 6.16
N LEU A 127 -12.08 5.57 6.38
CA LEU A 127 -12.02 4.38 7.23
C LEU A 127 -12.37 4.70 8.69
N ILE A 128 -11.81 5.78 9.24
CA ILE A 128 -12.09 6.21 10.62
C ILE A 128 -13.57 6.52 10.81
N GLU A 129 -14.16 7.26 9.87
CA GLU A 129 -15.57 7.64 9.94
C GLU A 129 -16.53 6.43 9.84
N VAL A 130 -16.20 5.45 9.00
CA VAL A 130 -16.98 4.21 8.93
C VAL A 130 -16.81 3.40 10.21
N ALA A 131 -15.59 3.24 10.71
CA ALA A 131 -15.33 2.52 11.95
C ALA A 131 -16.10 3.13 13.15
N ARG A 132 -16.13 4.45 13.25
CA ARG A 132 -16.91 5.16 14.30
C ARG A 132 -18.39 4.89 14.18
N ARG A 133 -18.97 4.92 12.99
CA ARG A 133 -20.39 4.60 12.76
C ARG A 133 -20.74 3.16 13.03
N LEU A 134 -19.75 2.26 12.99
CA LEU A 134 -19.88 0.86 13.40
C LEU A 134 -19.69 0.64 14.92
N GLY A 135 -19.48 1.71 15.70
CA GLY A 135 -19.34 1.64 17.16
C GLY A 135 -17.90 1.41 17.64
N TYR A 136 -16.90 1.64 16.77
CA TYR A 136 -15.47 1.46 17.09
C TYR A 136 -14.74 2.78 17.38
N GLU A 137 -15.43 3.84 17.83
CA GLU A 137 -14.83 5.14 18.11
C GLU A 137 -13.72 5.09 19.16
N LYS A 138 -13.78 4.14 20.10
CA LYS A 138 -12.73 3.94 21.11
C LYS A 138 -11.43 3.36 20.51
N GLN A 139 -11.53 2.58 19.46
CA GLN A 139 -10.39 2.01 18.74
C GLN A 139 -9.87 2.95 17.66
N PHE A 140 -10.68 3.94 17.24
CA PHE A 140 -10.32 4.96 16.26
C PHE A 140 -10.51 6.37 16.86
N PRO A 141 -9.74 6.74 17.92
CA PRO A 141 -9.95 7.97 18.68
C PRO A 141 -9.44 9.23 17.98
N TRP A 142 -8.78 9.08 16.85
CA TRP A 142 -8.01 10.13 16.19
C TRP A 142 -8.89 11.26 15.63
N GLY A 143 -8.49 12.51 15.85
CA GLY A 143 -9.15 13.69 15.30
C GLY A 143 -8.91 13.86 13.79
N ARG A 144 -9.78 14.61 13.14
CA ARG A 144 -9.68 14.86 11.69
C ARG A 144 -8.37 15.55 11.31
N GLU A 145 -7.91 16.49 12.14
CA GLU A 145 -6.71 17.29 11.89
C GLU A 145 -5.42 16.61 12.36
N THR A 146 -5.52 15.58 13.21
CA THR A 146 -4.36 14.95 13.85
C THR A 146 -4.16 13.50 13.42
N HIS A 147 -5.14 12.88 12.76
CA HIS A 147 -5.13 11.44 12.50
C HIS A 147 -3.88 10.95 11.75
N ILE A 148 -3.28 11.75 10.89
CA ILE A 148 -2.07 11.34 10.16
C ILE A 148 -0.87 11.26 11.09
N GLU A 149 -0.68 12.25 11.98
CA GLU A 149 0.35 12.18 13.01
C GLU A 149 0.10 11.03 13.99
N ASP A 150 -1.14 10.86 14.43
CA ASP A 150 -1.53 9.82 15.38
C ASP A 150 -1.32 8.41 14.80
N ILE A 151 -1.77 8.16 13.57
CA ILE A 151 -1.56 6.90 12.85
C ILE A 151 -0.06 6.64 12.64
N TRP A 152 0.72 7.66 12.28
CA TRP A 152 2.16 7.51 12.13
C TRP A 152 2.83 7.14 13.45
N ASN A 153 2.46 7.80 14.53
CA ASN A 153 2.98 7.52 15.86
C ASN A 153 2.59 6.13 16.38
N GLU A 154 1.42 5.61 15.99
CA GLU A 154 1.07 4.21 16.21
C GLU A 154 1.91 3.29 15.33
N TYR A 155 2.01 3.56 14.03
CA TYR A 155 2.74 2.73 13.08
C TYR A 155 4.21 2.51 13.45
N ILE A 156 4.92 3.54 13.89
CA ILE A 156 6.33 3.42 14.24
C ILE A 156 6.59 2.52 15.45
N GLN A 157 5.59 2.23 16.30
CA GLN A 157 5.72 1.31 17.42
C GLN A 157 5.94 -0.13 16.95
N PHE A 158 5.44 -0.51 15.77
CA PHE A 158 5.74 -1.81 15.15
C PHE A 158 7.20 -1.94 14.71
N HIS A 159 7.86 -0.82 14.55
CA HIS A 159 9.24 -0.70 14.08
C HIS A 159 10.21 -0.28 15.19
N ASP A 160 9.86 -0.44 16.46
CA ASP A 160 10.74 -0.10 17.60
C ASP A 160 11.89 -1.12 17.76
N ASN A 161 12.68 -1.23 16.72
CA ASN A 161 13.87 -2.07 16.63
C ASN A 161 14.96 -1.29 15.87
N PRO A 162 16.21 -1.21 16.39
CA PRO A 162 17.31 -0.48 15.72
C PRO A 162 17.58 -0.90 14.29
N LYS A 163 17.21 -2.13 13.88
CA LYS A 163 17.41 -2.65 12.52
C LYS A 163 16.45 -2.07 11.48
N HIS A 164 15.32 -1.47 11.89
CA HIS A 164 14.31 -0.92 10.99
C HIS A 164 13.47 0.20 11.61
N ARG A 165 13.99 0.84 12.67
CA ARG A 165 13.28 1.94 13.35
C ARG A 165 13.00 3.10 12.38
N MET A 166 11.79 3.58 12.41
CA MET A 166 11.34 4.74 11.62
C MET A 166 11.54 6.04 12.40
N ALA A 167 11.69 7.15 11.68
CA ALA A 167 11.79 8.46 12.31
C ALA A 167 10.42 8.92 12.84
N PRO A 168 10.38 9.65 14.00
CA PRO A 168 9.15 10.25 14.50
C PRO A 168 8.56 11.29 13.54
N TYR A 169 7.25 11.52 13.64
CA TYR A 169 6.51 12.48 12.81
C TYR A 169 7.20 13.84 12.71
N LYS A 170 7.50 14.45 13.85
CA LYS A 170 8.13 15.80 13.90
C LYS A 170 9.49 15.86 13.21
N VAL A 171 10.23 14.77 13.19
CA VAL A 171 11.51 14.69 12.47
C VAL A 171 11.27 14.64 10.95
N LEU A 172 10.28 13.90 10.49
CA LEU A 172 9.92 13.83 9.08
C LEU A 172 9.33 15.15 8.58
N GLN A 173 8.52 15.82 9.41
CA GLN A 173 7.96 17.12 9.11
C GLN A 173 9.04 18.21 8.97
N ALA A 174 10.08 18.15 9.81
CA ALA A 174 11.17 19.12 9.81
C ALA A 174 12.23 18.87 8.72
N ARG A 175 12.21 17.70 8.07
CA ARG A 175 13.21 17.29 7.07
C ARG A 175 12.53 16.87 5.78
N SER A 176 13.18 17.07 4.63
CA SER A 176 12.67 16.66 3.31
C SER A 176 12.65 15.14 3.08
N GLY A 177 12.98 14.35 4.08
CA GLY A 177 12.96 12.90 4.10
C GLY A 177 14.11 12.32 4.93
N VAL A 178 13.88 11.14 5.51
CA VAL A 178 14.83 10.48 6.41
C VAL A 178 14.98 9.01 6.00
N GLN A 179 16.21 8.56 5.84
CA GLN A 179 16.50 7.15 5.57
C GLN A 179 16.44 6.32 6.85
N TRP A 180 15.66 5.24 6.82
CA TRP A 180 15.62 4.28 7.93
C TRP A 180 16.68 3.17 7.78
N PRO A 181 17.16 2.57 8.87
CA PRO A 181 16.82 2.83 10.28
C PRO A 181 17.21 4.24 10.74
N PHE A 182 16.34 4.82 11.58
CA PHE A 182 16.61 6.08 12.27
C PHE A 182 16.95 5.80 13.74
N VAL A 183 18.23 5.91 14.09
CA VAL A 183 18.74 5.50 15.39
C VAL A 183 19.57 6.64 16.01
N ASN A 184 19.35 6.91 17.30
CA ASN A 184 20.04 7.95 18.04
C ASN A 184 19.98 9.34 17.38
N GLY A 185 18.83 9.67 16.78
CA GLY A 185 18.61 10.97 16.12
C GLY A 185 19.24 11.07 14.72
N MET A 186 19.82 10.01 14.20
CA MET A 186 20.50 9.97 12.90
C MET A 186 19.86 8.97 11.93
N GLU A 187 19.85 9.33 10.66
CA GLU A 187 19.48 8.44 9.56
C GLU A 187 20.62 7.48 9.20
N THR A 188 20.31 6.32 8.70
CA THR A 188 21.27 5.33 8.24
C THR A 188 21.47 5.43 6.73
N LYS A 189 22.51 6.14 6.30
CA LYS A 189 22.81 6.35 4.88
C LYS A 189 23.10 5.02 4.14
N TRP A 190 23.93 4.16 4.73
CA TRP A 190 24.25 2.84 4.18
C TRP A 190 23.96 1.75 5.19
N ARG A 191 22.90 1.02 4.94
CA ARG A 191 22.48 -0.12 5.75
C ARG A 191 23.50 -1.25 5.67
N PHE A 192 23.61 -2.01 6.74
CA PHE A 192 24.52 -3.15 6.87
C PHE A 192 26.02 -2.81 6.94
N ASN A 193 26.39 -1.55 6.86
CA ASN A 193 27.78 -1.12 6.98
C ASN A 193 28.00 -0.61 8.42
N PRO A 194 28.90 -1.26 9.22
CA PRO A 194 29.11 -0.89 10.62
C PRO A 194 29.54 0.57 10.85
N LYS A 195 30.13 1.20 9.84
CA LYS A 195 30.50 2.62 9.92
C LYS A 195 29.29 3.55 9.95
N TYR A 196 28.15 3.14 9.41
CA TYR A 196 26.97 4.01 9.21
C TYR A 196 25.68 3.43 9.81
N ASP A 197 25.64 2.12 10.05
CA ASP A 197 24.48 1.40 10.56
C ASP A 197 24.77 0.91 11.98
N PRO A 198 24.15 1.53 13.01
CA PRO A 198 24.40 1.14 14.41
C PRO A 198 23.99 -0.29 14.75
N ALA A 199 23.17 -0.93 13.92
CA ALA A 199 22.76 -2.33 14.12
C ALA A 199 23.73 -3.34 13.51
N ALA A 200 24.61 -2.92 12.62
CA ALA A 200 25.62 -3.75 11.99
C ALA A 200 26.83 -3.95 12.89
N LYS A 201 27.47 -5.11 12.81
CA LYS A 201 28.60 -5.50 13.64
C LYS A 201 29.77 -6.04 12.78
N GLY A 202 30.98 -6.06 13.36
CA GLY A 202 32.16 -6.58 12.69
C GLY A 202 32.85 -5.58 11.76
N GLU A 203 33.76 -6.05 10.91
CA GLU A 203 34.59 -5.21 10.03
C GLU A 203 34.05 -5.06 8.60
N GLY A 204 33.17 -5.96 8.17
CA GLY A 204 32.57 -5.99 6.83
C GLY A 204 31.09 -5.66 6.85
N PHE A 205 30.40 -5.90 5.72
CA PHE A 205 28.96 -5.80 5.68
C PHE A 205 28.29 -6.88 6.53
N ASP A 206 27.40 -6.46 7.41
CA ASP A 206 26.65 -7.34 8.32
C ASP A 206 25.18 -7.42 7.87
N PHE A 207 24.82 -8.45 7.14
CA PHE A 207 23.45 -8.74 6.73
C PHE A 207 22.65 -9.36 7.89
N TYR A 208 22.52 -8.63 8.97
CA TYR A 208 21.98 -9.05 10.28
C TYR A 208 20.55 -9.60 10.26
N GLY A 209 19.90 -9.69 9.12
CA GLY A 209 18.63 -10.39 8.94
C GLY A 209 18.80 -11.85 8.50
N LYS A 210 20.02 -12.32 8.31
CA LYS A 210 20.38 -13.66 7.86
C LYS A 210 21.13 -14.41 8.97
N PRO A 211 20.96 -15.75 9.08
CA PRO A 211 21.60 -16.53 10.14
C PRO A 211 23.12 -16.46 10.12
N ASP A 212 23.72 -16.39 8.95
CA ASP A 212 25.17 -16.32 8.72
C ASP A 212 25.71 -14.91 8.49
N HIS A 213 24.85 -13.88 8.63
CA HIS A 213 25.18 -12.47 8.40
C HIS A 213 25.68 -12.15 6.98
N ARG A 214 25.42 -13.03 5.99
CA ARG A 214 25.82 -12.86 4.58
C ARG A 214 24.64 -12.58 3.67
N ALA A 215 24.91 -11.92 2.53
CA ALA A 215 23.93 -11.79 1.48
C ALA A 215 23.65 -13.14 0.82
N TRP A 216 22.38 -13.42 0.55
CA TRP A 216 22.02 -14.59 -0.25
C TRP A 216 22.19 -14.27 -1.72
N ILE A 217 22.90 -15.14 -2.42
CA ILE A 217 23.05 -15.09 -3.88
C ILE A 217 22.22 -16.24 -4.46
N TRP A 218 21.19 -15.88 -5.19
CA TRP A 218 20.31 -16.85 -5.84
C TRP A 218 20.80 -17.11 -7.25
N LEU A 219 21.47 -18.23 -7.46
CA LEU A 219 21.82 -18.72 -8.78
C LEU A 219 20.66 -19.59 -9.29
N ARG A 220 19.89 -19.05 -10.23
CA ARG A 220 18.80 -19.79 -10.86
C ARG A 220 19.08 -19.97 -12.33
N PRO A 221 18.84 -21.17 -12.89
CA PRO A 221 18.89 -21.37 -14.33
C PRO A 221 17.78 -20.53 -14.98
N TYR A 222 17.98 -20.23 -16.26
CA TYR A 222 16.92 -19.65 -17.07
C TYR A 222 15.75 -20.64 -17.19
N GLU A 223 14.55 -20.19 -16.90
CA GLU A 223 13.31 -20.90 -17.15
C GLU A 223 12.57 -20.15 -18.25
N PRO A 224 12.22 -20.80 -19.37
CA PRO A 224 11.44 -20.17 -20.42
C PRO A 224 10.02 -19.82 -19.90
N THR A 225 9.34 -18.94 -20.63
CA THR A 225 7.95 -18.60 -20.34
C THR A 225 7.06 -19.84 -20.53
N ALA A 226 5.92 -19.88 -19.80
CA ALA A 226 4.98 -20.97 -19.92
C ALA A 226 4.40 -21.12 -21.34
N GLU A 227 4.28 -19.99 -22.05
CA GLU A 227 3.85 -19.91 -23.46
C GLU A 227 4.95 -19.26 -24.28
N SER A 228 5.56 -20.04 -25.18
CA SER A 228 6.54 -19.54 -26.17
C SER A 228 5.83 -19.26 -27.49
N PRO A 229 6.32 -18.33 -28.31
CA PRO A 229 5.82 -18.15 -29.66
C PRO A 229 5.83 -19.44 -30.48
N ASP A 230 4.82 -19.62 -31.33
CA ASP A 230 4.68 -20.74 -32.24
C ASP A 230 4.23 -20.26 -33.63
N SER A 231 3.87 -21.18 -34.52
CA SER A 231 3.45 -20.82 -35.89
C SER A 231 2.10 -20.10 -35.96
N GLU A 232 1.23 -20.29 -34.98
CA GLU A 232 -0.09 -19.64 -34.89
C GLU A 232 0.04 -18.28 -34.19
N TYR A 233 0.89 -18.20 -33.15
CA TYR A 233 1.15 -16.99 -32.36
C TYR A 233 2.65 -16.64 -32.39
N PRO A 234 3.16 -16.05 -33.49
CA PRO A 234 4.59 -15.90 -33.71
C PRO A 234 5.25 -14.74 -32.93
N PHE A 235 4.49 -13.96 -32.17
CA PHE A 235 4.98 -12.78 -31.47
C PHE A 235 4.91 -12.93 -29.96
N TRP A 236 5.89 -12.33 -29.28
CA TRP A 236 5.86 -12.14 -27.84
C TRP A 236 4.95 -10.97 -27.50
N LEU A 237 3.99 -11.16 -26.62
CA LEU A 237 3.28 -10.06 -25.96
C LEU A 237 4.16 -9.56 -24.79
N ASN A 238 4.72 -8.36 -24.94
CA ASN A 238 5.47 -7.71 -23.89
C ASN A 238 4.69 -6.50 -23.35
N THR A 239 4.23 -6.59 -22.09
CA THR A 239 3.60 -5.46 -21.41
C THR A 239 4.69 -4.63 -20.73
N GLY A 240 4.70 -3.33 -21.00
CA GLY A 240 5.72 -2.41 -20.48
C GLY A 240 5.11 -1.15 -19.87
N ARG A 241 5.96 -0.36 -19.22
CA ARG A 241 5.60 0.96 -18.74
C ARG A 241 5.89 1.99 -19.84
N VAL A 242 5.05 3.01 -19.87
CA VAL A 242 5.31 4.25 -20.61
C VAL A 242 5.62 5.36 -19.64
N LEU A 243 6.54 6.25 -19.98
CA LEU A 243 7.01 7.29 -19.06
C LEU A 243 5.92 8.30 -18.72
N GLU A 244 5.06 8.62 -19.67
CA GLU A 244 4.04 9.65 -19.60
C GLU A 244 2.82 9.23 -18.79
N HIS A 245 2.60 7.92 -18.61
CA HIS A 245 1.41 7.43 -17.94
C HIS A 245 1.72 6.56 -16.72
N TRP A 246 0.97 6.83 -15.65
CA TRP A 246 1.06 6.11 -14.39
C TRP A 246 0.05 4.96 -14.33
N HIS A 247 0.54 3.71 -14.26
CA HIS A 247 -0.27 2.49 -14.21
C HIS A 247 -1.35 2.44 -15.32
N THR A 248 -2.62 2.32 -14.96
CA THR A 248 -3.76 2.26 -15.89
C THR A 248 -4.09 3.61 -16.53
N GLY A 249 -3.36 4.68 -16.16
CA GLY A 249 -3.55 6.02 -16.69
C GLY A 249 -4.81 6.74 -16.20
N SER A 250 -5.49 6.24 -15.18
CA SER A 250 -6.73 6.83 -14.65
C SER A 250 -6.59 8.30 -14.22
N MET A 251 -5.39 8.74 -13.88
CA MET A 251 -5.05 10.13 -13.60
C MET A 251 -4.35 10.81 -14.77
N THR A 252 -3.24 10.26 -15.25
CA THR A 252 -2.35 10.94 -16.19
C THR A 252 -2.92 11.08 -17.60
N ARG A 253 -3.80 10.17 -18.05
CA ARG A 253 -4.52 10.32 -19.33
C ARG A 253 -5.56 11.45 -19.32
N ARG A 254 -5.91 11.99 -18.15
CA ARG A 254 -6.77 13.18 -18.02
C ARG A 254 -6.00 14.50 -18.17
N ILE A 255 -4.67 14.43 -18.25
CA ILE A 255 -3.80 15.58 -18.50
C ILE A 255 -3.60 15.69 -20.03
N PRO A 256 -4.16 16.72 -20.72
CA PRO A 256 -4.20 16.74 -22.18
C PRO A 256 -2.81 16.67 -22.85
N ILE A 257 -1.79 17.28 -22.23
CA ILE A 257 -0.43 17.27 -22.78
C ILE A 257 0.19 15.86 -22.73
N LEU A 258 -0.01 15.13 -21.64
CA LEU A 258 0.51 13.75 -21.50
C LEU A 258 -0.25 12.80 -22.43
N HIS A 259 -1.57 12.96 -22.51
CA HIS A 259 -2.39 12.13 -23.39
C HIS A 259 -2.08 12.36 -24.88
N ARG A 260 -1.74 13.59 -25.28
CA ARG A 260 -1.26 13.86 -26.66
C ARG A 260 0.12 13.28 -26.94
N ALA A 261 1.00 13.26 -25.96
CA ALA A 261 2.33 12.67 -26.13
C ALA A 261 2.29 11.15 -26.37
N VAL A 262 1.43 10.47 -25.63
CA VAL A 262 1.21 9.00 -25.73
C VAL A 262 -0.29 8.73 -25.67
N PRO A 263 -1.01 8.79 -26.79
CA PRO A 263 -2.42 8.43 -26.84
C PRO A 263 -2.64 6.94 -26.60
N SER A 264 -3.83 6.53 -26.21
CA SER A 264 -4.22 5.12 -26.02
C SER A 264 -4.49 4.45 -27.35
#